data_afe70bb080e295a29537091bda7bbf1c
#
_entry.id   afe70bb080e295a29537091bda7bbf1c
#
_cell.length_a   1.000
_cell.length_b   1.000
_cell.length_c   1.000
_cell.angle_alpha   90.00
_cell.angle_beta   90.00
_cell.angle_gamma   90.00
#
_symmetry.space_group_name_H-M   'P 1'
#
loop_
_entity.id
_entity.type
_entity.pdbx_description
1 polymer ?
#
loop_
_entity_poly.entity_id
_entity_poly.type
_entity_poly.pdbx_seq_one_letter_code
_entity_poly.pdbx_strand_id
1 'polypeptide(L)'
;MTPHRMTRRTFWRSSLSLATIGAGSLASSYARGDDNVRHGIQIGALGALRTLLPSIEKKHGLKYDVKDFRDSTSALLALDQGELDVANTTSQHLARAISEGMDVVWICGWGGGYNVLVAGKRLDLPMADDAALGAAILRRKREGKPITIGVPTGSLQHAKLSFFLKSLGIDGERDTQIVNIPFPNHPRALEAGEVDMAMTLCVFGAIAIDKGDAKLVRHLFGDKSGKQEIGFIANRKLTRAKPALVQKIVSSHVEAMNTFMGNPDLRIELERKYSRLPDAVIAMQERQFLKYDYRTNVADLKTMAKELRELGWVKEDYSDRVDKYIDFTFLAKATGRSPAQLSTW
;
A
#
# COMPACT_ATOMS: atom_id res chain seq x y z
N MET A 1 -3.46 -6.30 -41.64
CA MET A 1 -3.69 -6.86 -40.30
C MET A 1 -3.96 -5.69 -39.36
N THR A 2 -5.21 -5.47 -39.00
CA THR A 2 -5.66 -4.34 -38.17
C THR A 2 -5.52 -4.69 -36.70
N PRO A 3 -4.98 -3.83 -35.83
CA PRO A 3 -4.88 -4.11 -34.41
C PRO A 3 -6.28 -3.93 -33.74
N HIS A 4 -6.74 -4.97 -33.07
CA HIS A 4 -7.95 -4.96 -32.26
C HIS A 4 -7.80 -3.95 -31.11
N ARG A 5 -8.57 -2.88 -31.15
CA ARG A 5 -8.81 -1.98 -30.00
C ARG A 5 -9.63 -2.76 -28.98
N MET A 6 -9.01 -3.12 -27.86
CA MET A 6 -9.73 -3.59 -26.68
C MET A 6 -10.49 -2.43 -26.05
N THR A 7 -11.82 -2.48 -26.12
CA THR A 7 -12.67 -1.48 -25.50
C THR A 7 -12.74 -1.69 -24.00
N ARG A 8 -12.82 -0.58 -23.23
CA ARG A 8 -12.86 -0.46 -21.74
C ARG A 8 -13.88 -1.38 -21.03
N ARG A 9 -14.75 -2.08 -21.74
CA ARG A 9 -15.82 -2.93 -21.16
C ARG A 9 -15.46 -4.40 -20.94
N THR A 10 -14.34 -4.89 -21.45
CA THR A 10 -14.03 -6.34 -21.46
C THR A 10 -13.18 -6.81 -20.27
N PHE A 11 -12.64 -5.90 -19.47
CA PHE A 11 -11.70 -6.27 -18.38
C PHE A 11 -12.39 -6.80 -17.10
N TRP A 12 -13.72 -6.72 -17.00
CA TRP A 12 -14.46 -7.00 -15.76
C TRP A 12 -15.43 -8.20 -15.82
N ARG A 13 -15.42 -8.99 -16.90
CA ARG A 13 -16.37 -10.10 -17.08
C ARG A 13 -15.72 -11.47 -17.34
N SER A 14 -14.69 -11.84 -16.61
CA SER A 14 -14.20 -13.21 -16.70
C SER A 14 -14.21 -13.87 -15.33
N SER A 15 -15.05 -14.91 -15.24
CA SER A 15 -15.03 -15.98 -14.25
C SER A 15 -15.87 -15.78 -12.99
N LEU A 16 -17.20 -15.84 -13.11
CA LEU A 16 -18.05 -16.48 -12.11
C LEU A 16 -18.30 -17.93 -12.58
N SER A 17 -17.44 -18.83 -12.15
CA SER A 17 -17.79 -20.25 -12.12
C SER A 17 -18.34 -20.53 -10.73
N LEU A 18 -19.67 -20.69 -10.62
CA LEU A 18 -20.33 -21.20 -9.43
C LEU A 18 -19.87 -22.64 -9.19
N ALA A 19 -19.02 -22.83 -8.21
CA ALA A 19 -18.89 -24.11 -7.53
C ALA A 19 -19.78 -24.05 -6.29
N THR A 20 -20.93 -24.71 -6.37
CA THR A 20 -21.78 -25.05 -5.23
C THR A 20 -21.01 -26.02 -4.33
N ILE A 21 -20.40 -25.52 -3.25
CA ILE A 21 -19.87 -26.33 -2.15
C ILE A 21 -20.72 -26.04 -0.92
N GLY A 22 -21.19 -27.12 -0.31
CA GLY A 22 -22.22 -27.25 0.67
C GLY A 22 -22.18 -26.28 1.85
N ALA A 23 -23.37 -25.87 2.28
CA ALA A 23 -23.66 -25.18 3.52
C ALA A 23 -23.32 -26.11 4.72
N GLY A 24 -22.08 -26.08 5.18
CA GLY A 24 -21.68 -26.97 6.26
C GLY A 24 -20.38 -26.68 6.97
N SER A 25 -19.93 -25.38 7.10
CA SER A 25 -18.75 -25.09 7.93
C SER A 25 -18.56 -23.62 8.33
N LEU A 26 -19.61 -22.82 8.43
CA LEU A 26 -19.47 -21.42 8.89
C LEU A 26 -19.41 -21.24 10.42
N ALA A 27 -19.55 -22.31 11.22
CA ALA A 27 -19.53 -22.24 12.68
C ALA A 27 -18.18 -22.58 13.33
N SER A 28 -17.17 -23.00 12.57
CA SER A 28 -15.93 -23.58 13.16
C SER A 28 -14.74 -22.64 13.27
N SER A 29 -14.79 -21.40 12.75
CA SER A 29 -13.60 -20.54 12.69
C SER A 29 -13.30 -19.72 13.97
N TYR A 30 -14.24 -19.62 14.91
CA TYR A 30 -14.07 -18.85 16.15
C TYR A 30 -13.74 -19.67 17.41
N ALA A 31 -13.58 -20.99 17.28
CA ALA A 31 -13.30 -21.88 18.42
C ALA A 31 -11.80 -22.05 18.74
N ARG A 32 -10.90 -21.26 18.13
CA ARG A 32 -9.48 -21.23 18.51
C ARG A 32 -9.26 -20.36 19.73
N GLY A 33 -8.28 -20.73 20.58
CA GLY A 33 -7.94 -20.02 21.80
C GLY A 33 -7.92 -18.50 21.62
N ASP A 34 -8.38 -17.77 22.62
CA ASP A 34 -8.71 -16.33 22.55
C ASP A 34 -7.57 -15.38 22.15
N ASP A 35 -6.34 -15.88 22.06
CA ASP A 35 -5.13 -15.08 21.82
C ASP A 35 -4.48 -15.30 20.42
N ASN A 36 -5.06 -16.14 19.56
CA ASN A 36 -4.56 -16.38 18.21
C ASN A 36 -5.12 -15.36 17.21
N VAL A 37 -4.24 -14.72 16.44
CA VAL A 37 -4.56 -13.68 15.45
C VAL A 37 -4.11 -14.12 14.07
N ARG A 38 -5.02 -14.30 13.11
CA ARG A 38 -4.72 -14.56 11.71
C ARG A 38 -4.43 -13.24 11.01
N HIS A 39 -3.18 -13.02 10.70
CA HIS A 39 -2.69 -11.74 10.17
C HIS A 39 -2.20 -11.88 8.72
N GLY A 40 -2.83 -11.16 7.79
CA GLY A 40 -2.42 -11.09 6.39
C GLY A 40 -1.38 -10.00 6.16
N ILE A 41 -0.23 -10.35 5.59
CA ILE A 41 0.83 -9.40 5.23
C ILE A 41 1.24 -9.62 3.78
N GLN A 42 1.48 -8.54 3.03
CA GLN A 42 2.02 -8.65 1.68
C GLN A 42 3.48 -9.13 1.72
N ILE A 43 3.83 -10.06 0.83
CA ILE A 43 5.20 -10.60 0.69
C ILE A 43 6.18 -9.46 0.42
N GLY A 44 7.32 -9.50 1.13
CA GLY A 44 8.38 -8.49 0.99
C GLY A 44 8.09 -7.16 1.69
N ALA A 45 6.95 -7.06 2.39
CA ALA A 45 6.63 -5.90 3.23
C ALA A 45 6.85 -6.21 4.70
N LEU A 46 7.13 -5.13 5.48
CA LEU A 46 7.11 -5.17 6.94
C LEU A 46 8.13 -6.13 7.58
N GLY A 47 9.33 -6.28 7.01
CA GLY A 47 10.37 -7.16 7.55
C GLY A 47 10.76 -6.83 8.98
N ALA A 48 10.94 -5.55 9.30
CA ALA A 48 11.22 -5.09 10.66
C ALA A 48 10.12 -5.48 11.67
N LEU A 49 8.82 -5.39 11.25
CA LEU A 49 7.71 -5.87 12.08
C LEU A 49 7.81 -7.37 12.33
N ARG A 50 8.06 -8.16 11.29
CA ARG A 50 8.16 -9.63 11.41
C ARG A 50 9.24 -10.05 12.40
N THR A 51 10.35 -9.32 12.44
CA THR A 51 11.43 -9.54 13.41
C THR A 51 11.00 -9.17 14.83
N LEU A 52 10.13 -8.15 14.96
CA LEU A 52 9.65 -7.68 16.26
C LEU A 52 8.50 -8.53 16.83
N LEU A 53 7.70 -9.18 15.98
CA LEU A 53 6.48 -9.93 16.35
C LEU A 53 6.67 -10.87 17.55
N PRO A 54 7.72 -11.72 17.64
CA PRO A 54 7.83 -12.65 18.76
C PRO A 54 7.92 -11.97 20.13
N SER A 55 8.55 -10.79 20.22
CA SER A 55 8.62 -10.03 21.48
C SER A 55 7.29 -9.38 21.83
N ILE A 56 6.56 -8.90 20.82
CA ILE A 56 5.21 -8.34 20.95
C ILE A 56 4.23 -9.41 21.40
N GLU A 57 4.25 -10.59 20.79
CA GLU A 57 3.43 -11.73 21.15
C GLU A 57 3.57 -12.06 22.63
N LYS A 58 4.80 -12.23 23.09
CA LYS A 58 5.09 -12.57 24.49
C LYS A 58 4.54 -11.51 25.46
N LYS A 59 4.73 -10.22 25.12
CA LYS A 59 4.35 -9.11 26.01
C LYS A 59 2.83 -8.93 26.12
N HIS A 60 2.11 -9.09 24.99
CA HIS A 60 0.67 -8.86 24.93
C HIS A 60 -0.17 -10.13 25.10
N GLY A 61 0.46 -11.29 25.29
CA GLY A 61 -0.22 -12.57 25.36
C GLY A 61 -0.98 -12.87 24.06
N LEU A 62 -0.37 -12.59 22.91
CA LEU A 62 -0.90 -12.84 21.57
C LEU A 62 -0.09 -13.93 20.88
N LYS A 63 -0.67 -14.56 19.87
CA LYS A 63 0.02 -15.41 18.93
C LYS A 63 -0.43 -15.07 17.52
N TYR A 64 0.48 -14.57 16.68
CA TYR A 64 0.18 -14.24 15.30
C TYR A 64 0.44 -15.44 14.37
N ASP A 65 -0.60 -15.86 13.65
CA ASP A 65 -0.53 -16.75 12.50
C ASP A 65 -0.42 -15.88 11.24
N VAL A 66 0.81 -15.57 10.84
CA VAL A 66 1.09 -14.65 9.73
C VAL A 66 0.98 -15.40 8.41
N LYS A 67 0.10 -14.92 7.53
CA LYS A 67 -0.08 -15.42 6.16
C LYS A 67 0.45 -14.42 5.15
N ASP A 68 1.25 -14.92 4.23
CA ASP A 68 1.81 -14.15 3.12
C ASP A 68 0.87 -14.08 1.93
N PHE A 69 0.64 -12.86 1.44
CA PHE A 69 -0.16 -12.58 0.26
C PHE A 69 0.67 -11.90 -0.82
N ARG A 70 0.45 -12.26 -2.08
CA ARG A 70 1.15 -11.64 -3.22
C ARG A 70 0.76 -10.18 -3.42
N ASP A 71 -0.47 -9.84 -3.06
CA ASP A 71 -1.03 -8.50 -3.22
C ASP A 71 -2.07 -8.20 -2.13
N SER A 72 -2.34 -6.91 -1.92
CA SER A 72 -3.29 -6.44 -0.90
C SER A 72 -4.75 -6.76 -1.25
N THR A 73 -5.08 -6.99 -2.52
CA THR A 73 -6.44 -7.37 -2.94
C THR A 73 -6.81 -8.74 -2.39
N SER A 74 -5.90 -9.73 -2.55
CA SER A 74 -6.11 -11.09 -2.04
C SER A 74 -6.22 -11.10 -0.51
N ALA A 75 -5.40 -10.31 0.19
CA ALA A 75 -5.49 -10.17 1.64
C ALA A 75 -6.82 -9.54 2.09
N LEU A 76 -7.30 -8.51 1.38
CA LEU A 76 -8.58 -7.85 1.66
C LEU A 76 -9.76 -8.82 1.48
N LEU A 77 -9.77 -9.61 0.42
CA LEU A 77 -10.82 -10.61 0.17
C LEU A 77 -10.83 -11.70 1.26
N ALA A 78 -9.66 -12.22 1.64
CA ALA A 78 -9.53 -13.19 2.73
C ALA A 78 -10.00 -12.62 4.07
N LEU A 79 -9.76 -11.32 4.31
CA LEU A 79 -10.26 -10.62 5.49
C LEU A 79 -11.78 -10.50 5.49
N ASP A 80 -12.39 -10.09 4.38
CA ASP A 80 -13.85 -9.96 4.23
C ASP A 80 -14.55 -11.30 4.39
N GLN A 81 -13.96 -12.37 3.85
CA GLN A 81 -14.46 -13.75 3.99
C GLN A 81 -14.28 -14.33 5.41
N GLY A 82 -13.58 -13.63 6.31
CA GLY A 82 -13.32 -14.07 7.68
C GLY A 82 -12.21 -15.13 7.79
N GLU A 83 -11.41 -15.31 6.76
CA GLU A 83 -10.22 -16.17 6.80
C GLU A 83 -9.06 -15.51 7.57
N LEU A 84 -9.07 -14.19 7.66
CA LEU A 84 -8.16 -13.36 8.45
C LEU A 84 -8.93 -12.60 9.54
N ASP A 85 -8.24 -12.26 10.59
CA ASP A 85 -8.71 -11.39 11.67
C ASP A 85 -8.31 -9.94 11.39
N VAL A 86 -7.09 -9.75 10.90
CA VAL A 86 -6.50 -8.45 10.55
C VAL A 86 -5.61 -8.57 9.33
N ALA A 87 -5.42 -7.47 8.63
CA ALA A 87 -4.47 -7.37 7.51
C ALA A 87 -3.85 -5.97 7.42
N ASN A 88 -2.61 -5.90 6.95
CA ASN A 88 -2.08 -4.64 6.44
C ASN A 88 -2.61 -4.41 5.03
N THR A 89 -3.16 -3.22 4.78
CA THR A 89 -3.70 -2.87 3.47
C THR A 89 -3.46 -1.40 3.15
N THR A 90 -3.78 -0.98 1.92
CA THR A 90 -3.53 0.38 1.47
C THR A 90 -4.81 1.23 1.50
N SER A 91 -4.64 2.55 1.48
CA SER A 91 -5.72 3.54 1.37
C SER A 91 -6.64 3.27 0.16
N GLN A 92 -6.06 2.84 -0.97
CA GLN A 92 -6.81 2.45 -2.17
C GLN A 92 -7.71 1.24 -1.91
N HIS A 93 -7.24 0.25 -1.17
CA HIS A 93 -8.02 -0.96 -0.86
C HIS A 93 -9.14 -0.67 0.13
N LEU A 94 -8.95 0.29 1.05
CA LEU A 94 -10.07 0.77 1.86
C LEU A 94 -11.17 1.39 1.00
N ALA A 95 -10.83 2.26 0.05
CA ALA A 95 -11.81 2.84 -0.88
C ALA A 95 -12.55 1.76 -1.68
N ARG A 96 -11.85 0.72 -2.11
CA ARG A 96 -12.45 -0.45 -2.75
C ARG A 96 -13.38 -1.20 -1.80
N ALA A 97 -12.97 -1.48 -0.57
CA ALA A 97 -13.80 -2.14 0.44
C ALA A 97 -15.12 -1.40 0.69
N ILE A 98 -15.07 -0.06 0.75
CA ILE A 98 -16.25 0.81 0.86
C ILE A 98 -17.16 0.66 -0.37
N SER A 99 -16.56 0.70 -1.57
CA SER A 99 -17.26 0.58 -2.85
C SER A 99 -17.99 -0.76 -3.00
N GLU A 100 -17.42 -1.82 -2.49
CA GLU A 100 -17.95 -3.19 -2.57
C GLU A 100 -18.80 -3.57 -1.35
N GLY A 101 -18.92 -2.68 -0.35
CA GLY A 101 -19.72 -2.92 0.87
C GLY A 101 -19.16 -4.01 1.77
N MET A 102 -17.84 -4.21 1.78
CA MET A 102 -17.18 -5.24 2.59
C MET A 102 -17.33 -4.96 4.10
N ASP A 103 -17.43 -6.03 4.90
CA ASP A 103 -17.61 -5.92 6.35
C ASP A 103 -16.26 -5.82 7.10
N VAL A 104 -15.51 -4.79 6.75
CA VAL A 104 -14.18 -4.51 7.29
C VAL A 104 -14.12 -3.12 7.93
N VAL A 105 -13.10 -2.88 8.75
CA VAL A 105 -12.89 -1.60 9.44
C VAL A 105 -11.41 -1.31 9.62
N TRP A 106 -11.01 -0.08 9.32
CA TRP A 106 -9.68 0.45 9.58
C TRP A 106 -9.54 0.81 11.05
N ILE A 107 -8.58 0.20 11.73
CA ILE A 107 -8.43 0.31 13.18
C ILE A 107 -7.22 1.14 13.63
N CYS A 108 -6.20 1.28 12.77
CA CYS A 108 -5.07 2.18 13.00
C CYS A 108 -4.24 2.37 11.73
N GLY A 109 -3.44 3.44 11.69
CA GLY A 109 -2.46 3.68 10.64
C GLY A 109 -1.23 2.78 10.77
N TRP A 110 -0.45 2.76 9.72
CA TRP A 110 0.90 2.18 9.71
C TRP A 110 1.91 3.20 9.18
N GLY A 111 1.49 4.14 8.35
CA GLY A 111 2.33 5.17 7.75
C GLY A 111 2.34 5.14 6.23
N GLY A 112 3.45 5.58 5.65
CA GLY A 112 3.64 5.70 4.21
C GLY A 112 5.08 5.88 3.81
N GLY A 113 5.29 6.45 2.61
CA GLY A 113 6.61 6.65 2.06
C GLY A 113 7.10 5.48 1.20
N TYR A 114 6.21 4.56 0.87
CA TYR A 114 6.53 3.37 0.05
C TYR A 114 6.64 3.68 -1.44
N ASN A 115 6.17 4.85 -1.91
CA ASN A 115 5.96 5.15 -3.31
C ASN A 115 7.06 6.06 -3.86
N VAL A 116 7.90 5.52 -4.73
CA VAL A 116 8.98 6.26 -5.40
C VAL A 116 8.87 6.12 -6.92
N LEU A 117 9.06 7.24 -7.62
CA LEU A 117 9.24 7.28 -9.06
C LEU A 117 10.74 7.38 -9.34
N VAL A 118 11.28 6.42 -10.06
CA VAL A 118 12.69 6.38 -10.45
C VAL A 118 12.82 6.38 -11.97
N ALA A 119 13.86 7.01 -12.49
CA ALA A 119 14.23 6.98 -13.91
C ALA A 119 15.49 6.15 -14.13
N GLY A 120 15.51 5.34 -15.17
CA GLY A 120 16.68 4.59 -15.59
C GLY A 120 17.84 5.53 -15.96
N LYS A 121 19.07 5.08 -15.73
CA LYS A 121 20.30 5.87 -15.94
C LYS A 121 20.48 6.45 -17.36
N ARG A 122 19.77 5.86 -18.34
CA ARG A 122 19.82 6.31 -19.75
C ARG A 122 18.91 7.50 -20.03
N LEU A 123 18.01 7.83 -19.08
CA LEU A 123 17.05 8.90 -19.22
C LEU A 123 17.48 10.09 -18.37
N ASP A 124 17.80 11.19 -19.03
CA ASP A 124 18.10 12.45 -18.34
C ASP A 124 16.82 13.26 -18.18
N LEU A 125 16.29 13.24 -16.96
CA LEU A 125 15.11 13.99 -16.55
C LEU A 125 15.43 14.90 -15.38
N PRO A 126 14.83 16.11 -15.34
CA PRO A 126 14.96 16.99 -14.19
C PRO A 126 14.34 16.35 -12.94
N MET A 127 15.07 16.43 -11.84
CA MET A 127 14.63 15.92 -10.54
C MET A 127 14.11 17.08 -9.69
N ALA A 128 13.06 16.81 -8.91
CA ALA A 128 12.44 17.79 -8.01
C ALA A 128 11.90 19.08 -8.67
N ASP A 129 11.93 19.18 -10.00
CA ASP A 129 11.27 20.24 -10.78
C ASP A 129 10.11 19.65 -11.57
N ASP A 130 8.93 19.73 -11.01
CA ASP A 130 7.71 19.13 -11.56
C ASP A 130 7.35 19.72 -12.93
N ALA A 131 7.53 21.03 -13.13
CA ALA A 131 7.21 21.70 -14.39
C ALA A 131 8.17 21.28 -15.50
N ALA A 132 9.48 21.24 -15.23
CA ALA A 132 10.49 20.81 -16.16
C ALA A 132 10.35 19.32 -16.49
N LEU A 133 10.00 18.48 -15.50
CA LEU A 133 9.71 17.05 -15.72
C LEU A 133 8.51 16.87 -16.65
N GLY A 134 7.41 17.59 -16.41
CA GLY A 134 6.22 17.55 -17.27
C GLY A 134 6.54 17.97 -18.70
N ALA A 135 7.29 19.07 -18.88
CA ALA A 135 7.72 19.54 -20.17
C ALA A 135 8.60 18.52 -20.90
N ALA A 136 9.51 17.85 -20.19
CA ALA A 136 10.38 16.82 -20.76
C ALA A 136 9.59 15.59 -21.24
N ILE A 137 8.61 15.12 -20.47
CA ILE A 137 7.73 14.01 -20.85
C ILE A 137 6.94 14.35 -22.12
N LEU A 138 6.31 15.54 -22.17
CA LEU A 138 5.54 15.98 -23.33
C LEU A 138 6.41 16.20 -24.56
N ARG A 139 7.66 16.68 -24.40
CA ARG A 139 8.62 16.78 -25.48
C ARG A 139 8.92 15.41 -26.09
N ARG A 140 9.25 14.42 -25.28
CA ARG A 140 9.52 13.04 -25.71
C ARG A 140 8.36 12.45 -26.49
N LYS A 141 7.13 12.71 -26.05
CA LYS A 141 5.93 12.31 -26.79
C LYS A 141 5.87 12.94 -28.19
N ARG A 142 6.11 14.28 -28.29
CA ARG A 142 6.10 14.97 -29.59
C ARG A 142 7.19 14.46 -30.54
N GLU A 143 8.30 13.98 -30.00
CA GLU A 143 9.39 13.36 -30.77
C GLU A 143 9.04 11.91 -31.21
N GLY A 144 7.86 11.43 -30.94
CA GLY A 144 7.45 10.05 -31.25
C GLY A 144 8.10 8.97 -30.37
N LYS A 145 8.69 9.37 -29.24
CA LYS A 145 9.37 8.50 -28.29
C LYS A 145 8.81 8.69 -26.87
N PRO A 146 7.52 8.37 -26.63
CA PRO A 146 6.90 8.58 -25.33
C PRO A 146 7.67 7.83 -24.24
N ILE A 147 7.72 8.41 -23.05
CA ILE A 147 8.34 7.79 -21.87
C ILE A 147 7.57 6.51 -21.50
N THR A 148 8.31 5.42 -21.37
CA THR A 148 7.77 4.12 -20.93
C THR A 148 7.89 4.00 -19.42
N ILE A 149 6.76 3.78 -18.70
CA ILE A 149 6.74 3.73 -17.24
C ILE A 149 6.23 2.35 -16.78
N GLY A 150 7.08 1.60 -16.09
CA GLY A 150 6.71 0.35 -15.45
C GLY A 150 5.96 0.59 -14.15
N VAL A 151 4.78 -0.03 -14.00
CA VAL A 151 4.00 0.00 -12.77
C VAL A 151 3.02 -1.19 -12.74
N PRO A 152 2.77 -1.85 -11.61
CA PRO A 152 1.68 -2.84 -11.54
C PRO A 152 0.33 -2.14 -11.70
N THR A 153 -0.36 -2.43 -12.80
CA THR A 153 -1.64 -1.78 -13.13
C THR A 153 -2.71 -2.08 -12.07
N GLY A 154 -3.50 -1.07 -11.72
CA GLY A 154 -4.53 -1.20 -10.67
C GLY A 154 -4.00 -1.13 -9.23
N SER A 155 -2.70 -0.91 -9.03
CA SER A 155 -2.10 -0.76 -7.69
C SER A 155 -2.22 0.67 -7.15
N LEU A 156 -1.94 0.87 -5.84
CA LEU A 156 -1.79 2.19 -5.24
C LEU A 156 -0.75 3.04 -5.98
N GLN A 157 0.36 2.43 -6.41
CA GLN A 157 1.42 3.09 -7.17
C GLN A 157 0.90 3.60 -8.52
N HIS A 158 0.08 2.80 -9.21
CA HIS A 158 -0.54 3.24 -10.45
C HIS A 158 -1.50 4.43 -10.24
N ALA A 159 -2.33 4.39 -9.19
CA ALA A 159 -3.18 5.52 -8.84
C ALA A 159 -2.35 6.79 -8.56
N LYS A 160 -1.36 6.70 -7.67
CA LYS A 160 -0.49 7.82 -7.33
C LYS A 160 0.29 8.36 -8.53
N LEU A 161 0.77 7.49 -9.41
CA LEU A 161 1.41 7.91 -10.67
C LEU A 161 0.43 8.70 -11.54
N SER A 162 -0.79 8.21 -11.71
CA SER A 162 -1.81 8.86 -12.53
C SER A 162 -2.15 10.26 -12.01
N PHE A 163 -2.28 10.42 -10.67
CA PHE A 163 -2.51 11.74 -10.05
C PHE A 163 -1.31 12.65 -10.17
N PHE A 164 -0.12 12.13 -9.95
CA PHE A 164 1.10 12.90 -10.14
C PHE A 164 1.22 13.41 -11.58
N LEU A 165 1.09 12.55 -12.58
CA LEU A 165 1.13 12.96 -13.99
C LEU A 165 0.04 13.98 -14.33
N LYS A 166 -1.20 13.76 -13.85
CA LYS A 166 -2.30 14.70 -14.02
C LYS A 166 -1.98 16.07 -13.41
N SER A 167 -1.31 16.12 -12.25
CA SER A 167 -0.89 17.39 -11.63
C SER A 167 0.14 18.16 -12.43
N LEU A 168 0.86 17.48 -13.35
CA LEU A 168 1.79 18.05 -14.31
C LEU A 168 1.13 18.41 -15.65
N GLY A 169 -0.20 18.24 -15.77
CA GLY A 169 -0.92 18.42 -17.03
C GLY A 169 -0.74 17.27 -18.03
N ILE A 170 -0.31 16.08 -17.56
CA ILE A 170 -0.04 14.90 -18.38
C ILE A 170 -1.16 13.89 -18.19
N ASP A 171 -1.68 13.37 -19.29
CA ASP A 171 -2.52 12.18 -19.32
C ASP A 171 -1.63 10.94 -19.41
N GLY A 172 -1.55 10.16 -18.33
CA GLY A 172 -0.63 9.03 -18.24
C GLY A 172 -0.83 7.99 -19.35
N GLU A 173 -2.07 7.71 -19.76
CA GLU A 173 -2.36 6.72 -20.81
C GLU A 173 -2.11 7.28 -22.23
N ARG A 174 -2.33 8.57 -22.42
CA ARG A 174 -2.19 9.20 -23.75
C ARG A 174 -0.79 9.75 -24.00
N ASP A 175 -0.13 10.25 -22.96
CA ASP A 175 1.10 11.03 -23.09
C ASP A 175 2.35 10.22 -22.71
N THR A 176 2.17 9.05 -22.07
CA THR A 176 3.22 8.09 -21.74
C THR A 176 2.82 6.67 -22.19
N GLN A 177 3.73 5.73 -22.05
CA GLN A 177 3.45 4.31 -22.27
C GLN A 177 3.52 3.57 -20.91
N ILE A 178 2.36 3.29 -20.33
CA ILE A 178 2.27 2.52 -19.09
C ILE A 178 2.41 1.03 -19.40
N VAL A 179 3.36 0.38 -18.71
CA VAL A 179 3.64 -1.06 -18.84
C VAL A 179 3.40 -1.77 -17.52
N ASN A 180 2.59 -2.83 -17.55
CA ASN A 180 2.30 -3.63 -16.37
C ASN A 180 3.51 -4.50 -16.01
N ILE A 181 4.28 -4.10 -15.01
CA ILE A 181 5.45 -4.84 -14.51
C ILE A 181 5.30 -5.05 -13.00
N PRO A 182 5.42 -6.29 -12.49
CA PRO A 182 5.45 -6.57 -11.05
C PRO A 182 6.65 -5.89 -10.38
N PHE A 183 6.47 -5.40 -9.15
CA PHE A 183 7.50 -4.66 -8.40
C PHE A 183 8.88 -5.32 -8.36
N PRO A 184 9.02 -6.64 -8.11
CA PRO A 184 10.34 -7.28 -8.04
C PRO A 184 11.13 -7.23 -9.36
N ASN A 185 10.45 -7.02 -10.48
CA ASN A 185 11.07 -6.97 -11.82
C ASN A 185 11.54 -5.57 -12.22
N HIS A 186 11.14 -4.51 -11.48
CA HIS A 186 11.48 -3.13 -11.82
C HIS A 186 12.99 -2.86 -11.88
N PRO A 187 13.83 -3.32 -10.93
CA PRO A 187 15.28 -3.09 -11.03
C PRO A 187 15.87 -3.65 -12.33
N ARG A 188 15.49 -4.88 -12.71
CA ARG A 188 15.94 -5.52 -13.95
C ARG A 188 15.42 -4.80 -15.18
N ALA A 189 14.16 -4.40 -15.21
CA ALA A 189 13.57 -3.70 -16.35
C ALA A 189 14.23 -2.34 -16.60
N LEU A 190 14.60 -1.61 -15.53
CA LEU A 190 15.36 -0.36 -15.62
C LEU A 190 16.81 -0.58 -16.10
N GLU A 191 17.49 -1.60 -15.56
CA GLU A 191 18.84 -2.00 -15.96
C GLU A 191 18.90 -2.34 -17.47
N ALA A 192 17.96 -3.16 -17.93
CA ALA A 192 17.86 -3.58 -19.33
C ALA A 192 17.40 -2.45 -20.27
N GLY A 193 16.75 -1.40 -19.74
CA GLY A 193 16.11 -0.35 -20.51
C GLY A 193 14.80 -0.80 -21.19
N GLU A 194 14.14 -1.81 -20.61
CA GLU A 194 12.80 -2.25 -21.02
C GLU A 194 11.76 -1.17 -20.68
N VAL A 195 12.03 -0.38 -19.66
CA VAL A 195 11.28 0.82 -19.30
C VAL A 195 12.22 1.99 -19.02
N ASP A 196 11.75 3.20 -19.32
CA ASP A 196 12.49 4.43 -19.05
C ASP A 196 12.40 4.83 -17.59
N MET A 197 11.24 4.58 -16.96
CA MET A 197 10.95 4.92 -15.57
C MET A 197 10.19 3.76 -14.89
N ALA A 198 10.20 3.75 -13.57
CA ALA A 198 9.34 2.86 -12.80
C ALA A 198 8.70 3.59 -11.61
N MET A 199 7.38 3.45 -11.48
CA MET A 199 6.67 3.80 -10.26
C MET A 199 6.61 2.56 -9.38
N THR A 200 7.38 2.56 -8.29
CA THR A 200 7.72 1.33 -7.55
C THR A 200 7.66 1.51 -6.04
N LEU A 201 7.76 0.40 -5.31
CA LEU A 201 8.00 0.43 -3.88
C LEU A 201 9.44 0.90 -3.58
N CYS A 202 9.61 1.64 -2.50
CA CYS A 202 10.89 2.24 -2.12
C CYS A 202 12.05 1.23 -2.07
N VAL A 203 11.81 -0.02 -1.67
CA VAL A 203 12.83 -1.07 -1.64
C VAL A 203 13.39 -1.38 -3.03
N PHE A 204 12.54 -1.51 -4.03
CA PHE A 204 12.97 -1.81 -5.41
C PHE A 204 13.58 -0.57 -6.09
N GLY A 205 13.07 0.62 -5.75
CA GLY A 205 13.71 1.88 -6.15
C GLY A 205 15.11 2.00 -5.57
N ALA A 206 15.27 1.73 -4.27
CA ALA A 206 16.57 1.76 -3.60
C ALA A 206 17.57 0.74 -4.18
N ILE A 207 17.11 -0.48 -4.54
CA ILE A 207 17.94 -1.48 -5.22
C ILE A 207 18.46 -0.96 -6.56
N ALA A 208 17.60 -0.37 -7.38
CA ALA A 208 18.01 0.16 -8.69
C ALA A 208 18.96 1.37 -8.56
N ILE A 209 18.74 2.21 -7.55
CA ILE A 209 19.60 3.38 -7.26
C ILE A 209 20.96 2.92 -6.73
N ASP A 210 21.01 1.99 -5.78
CA ASP A 210 22.25 1.46 -5.19
C ASP A 210 23.16 0.81 -6.25
N LYS A 211 22.56 0.11 -7.22
CA LYS A 211 23.28 -0.45 -8.37
C LYS A 211 23.73 0.59 -9.41
N GLY A 212 23.30 1.84 -9.29
CA GLY A 212 23.57 2.88 -10.29
C GLY A 212 22.78 2.72 -11.60
N ASP A 213 21.71 1.93 -11.59
CA ASP A 213 20.86 1.69 -12.76
C ASP A 213 19.71 2.69 -12.86
N ALA A 214 19.41 3.41 -11.78
CA ALA A 214 18.35 4.41 -11.74
C ALA A 214 18.72 5.61 -10.86
N LYS A 215 17.96 6.70 -11.05
CA LYS A 215 17.97 7.90 -10.20
C LYS A 215 16.58 8.13 -9.65
N LEU A 216 16.48 8.66 -8.42
CA LEU A 216 15.20 9.09 -7.85
C LEU A 216 14.68 10.30 -8.64
N VAL A 217 13.46 10.22 -9.15
CA VAL A 217 12.76 11.36 -9.76
C VAL A 217 11.88 12.04 -8.72
N ARG A 218 11.06 11.25 -8.04
CA ARG A 218 10.14 11.79 -7.04
C ARG A 218 9.83 10.77 -5.94
N HIS A 219 9.81 11.23 -4.70
CA HIS A 219 9.19 10.50 -3.59
C HIS A 219 7.75 11.00 -3.46
N LEU A 220 6.77 10.15 -3.79
CA LEU A 220 5.35 10.51 -3.78
C LEU A 220 4.75 10.33 -2.39
N PHE A 221 5.15 11.22 -1.48
CA PHE A 221 4.75 11.23 -0.08
C PHE A 221 4.60 12.67 0.44
N GLY A 222 3.59 12.91 1.29
CA GLY A 222 3.28 14.22 1.86
C GLY A 222 2.54 15.14 0.90
N ASP A 223 2.32 16.39 1.30
CA ASP A 223 1.66 17.45 0.51
C ASP A 223 0.54 16.97 -0.44
N LYS A 224 0.78 17.06 -1.75
CA LYS A 224 -0.18 16.68 -2.79
C LYS A 224 -0.37 15.17 -2.95
N SER A 225 0.57 14.35 -2.48
CA SER A 225 0.53 12.89 -2.65
C SER A 225 -0.12 12.15 -1.48
N GLY A 226 -0.43 12.87 -0.39
CA GLY A 226 -0.90 12.29 0.86
C GLY A 226 0.17 11.52 1.62
N LYS A 227 -0.06 11.31 2.90
CA LYS A 227 0.84 10.58 3.82
C LYS A 227 0.34 9.18 4.13
N GLN A 228 -0.98 8.98 4.19
CA GLN A 228 -1.58 7.71 4.56
C GLN A 228 -1.56 6.73 3.40
N GLU A 229 -0.64 5.80 3.43
CA GLU A 229 -0.53 4.77 2.39
C GLU A 229 -0.97 3.40 2.88
N ILE A 230 -0.54 3.02 4.07
CA ILE A 230 -0.82 1.72 4.67
C ILE A 230 -1.48 1.89 6.03
N GLY A 231 -2.38 0.98 6.36
CA GLY A 231 -2.97 0.85 7.67
C GLY A 231 -3.32 -0.58 8.02
N PHE A 232 -3.87 -0.72 9.19
CA PHE A 232 -4.28 -1.98 9.78
C PHE A 232 -5.79 -2.08 9.75
N ILE A 233 -6.30 -3.05 9.03
CA ILE A 233 -7.73 -3.28 8.83
C ILE A 233 -8.14 -4.58 9.53
N ALA A 234 -9.30 -4.59 10.15
CA ALA A 234 -9.87 -5.76 10.82
C ALA A 234 -11.18 -6.20 10.14
N ASN A 235 -11.52 -7.47 10.28
CA ASN A 235 -12.88 -7.93 10.02
C ASN A 235 -13.82 -7.32 11.08
N ARG A 236 -14.91 -6.67 10.66
CA ARG A 236 -15.82 -5.96 11.56
C ARG A 236 -16.56 -6.91 12.50
N LYS A 237 -16.80 -8.17 12.11
CA LYS A 237 -17.39 -9.19 13.01
C LYS A 237 -16.46 -9.47 14.19
N LEU A 238 -15.12 -9.47 13.96
CA LEU A 238 -14.15 -9.65 15.03
C LEU A 238 -14.22 -8.50 16.04
N THR A 239 -14.31 -7.24 15.58
CA THR A 239 -14.36 -6.08 16.50
C THR A 239 -15.57 -6.11 17.43
N ARG A 240 -16.66 -6.69 16.97
CA ARG A 240 -17.90 -6.87 17.76
C ARG A 240 -17.84 -8.10 18.66
N ALA A 241 -17.36 -9.23 18.14
CA ALA A 241 -17.39 -10.51 18.87
C ALA A 241 -16.27 -10.63 19.92
N LYS A 242 -15.09 -10.07 19.64
CA LYS A 242 -13.90 -10.19 20.50
C LYS A 242 -13.20 -8.83 20.70
N PRO A 243 -13.87 -7.81 21.27
CA PRO A 243 -13.29 -6.47 21.41
C PRO A 243 -12.03 -6.44 22.29
N ALA A 244 -11.93 -7.36 23.28
CA ALA A 244 -10.72 -7.48 24.11
C ALA A 244 -9.50 -7.94 23.31
N LEU A 245 -9.68 -8.88 22.37
CA LEU A 245 -8.63 -9.32 21.47
C LEU A 245 -8.20 -8.18 20.54
N VAL A 246 -9.16 -7.46 19.96
CA VAL A 246 -8.85 -6.30 19.09
C VAL A 246 -8.09 -5.22 19.86
N GLN A 247 -8.44 -4.99 21.13
CA GLN A 247 -7.70 -4.08 22.00
C GLN A 247 -6.25 -4.51 22.19
N LYS A 248 -5.98 -5.80 22.43
CA LYS A 248 -4.62 -6.34 22.54
C LYS A 248 -3.87 -6.14 21.21
N ILE A 249 -4.49 -6.45 20.07
CA ILE A 249 -3.92 -6.26 18.74
C ILE A 249 -3.53 -4.80 18.50
N VAL A 250 -4.43 -3.86 18.74
CA VAL A 250 -4.16 -2.43 18.55
C VAL A 250 -3.08 -1.94 19.51
N SER A 251 -3.11 -2.35 20.77
CA SER A 251 -2.08 -1.98 21.76
C SER A 251 -0.69 -2.49 21.36
N SER A 252 -0.61 -3.74 20.87
CA SER A 252 0.64 -4.32 20.37
C SER A 252 1.16 -3.57 19.13
N HIS A 253 0.25 -3.17 18.24
CA HIS A 253 0.60 -2.37 17.06
C HIS A 253 1.11 -0.97 17.43
N VAL A 254 0.44 -0.28 18.36
CA VAL A 254 0.90 1.03 18.87
C VAL A 254 2.29 0.92 19.47
N GLU A 255 2.57 -0.16 20.21
CA GLU A 255 3.90 -0.40 20.76
C GLU A 255 4.95 -0.60 19.66
N ALA A 256 4.64 -1.42 18.64
CA ALA A 256 5.52 -1.59 17.50
C ALA A 256 5.80 -0.27 16.79
N MET A 257 4.76 0.53 16.57
CA MET A 257 4.91 1.85 15.93
C MET A 257 5.73 2.81 16.78
N ASN A 258 5.51 2.87 18.10
CA ASN A 258 6.31 3.70 18.99
C ASN A 258 7.81 3.26 18.99
N THR A 259 8.05 1.95 18.83
CA THR A 259 9.42 1.41 18.69
C THR A 259 10.08 1.89 17.39
N PHE A 260 9.31 2.01 16.31
CA PHE A 260 9.80 2.43 14.99
C PHE A 260 9.89 3.94 14.82
N MET A 261 8.93 4.67 15.37
CA MET A 261 8.89 6.14 15.26
C MET A 261 10.14 6.75 15.90
N GLY A 262 10.85 7.57 15.12
CA GLY A 262 12.06 8.25 15.61
C GLY A 262 13.32 7.39 15.76
N ASN A 263 13.27 6.08 15.48
CA ASN A 263 14.42 5.20 15.61
C ASN A 263 14.76 4.44 14.32
N PRO A 264 15.34 5.13 13.31
CA PRO A 264 15.70 4.48 12.05
C PRO A 264 16.79 3.43 12.20
N ASP A 265 17.71 3.58 13.17
CA ASP A 265 18.80 2.61 13.38
C ASP A 265 18.27 1.27 13.84
N LEU A 266 17.32 1.27 14.77
CA LEU A 266 16.66 0.03 15.20
C LEU A 266 15.90 -0.63 14.05
N ARG A 267 15.20 0.17 13.22
CA ARG A 267 14.49 -0.39 12.05
C ARG A 267 15.46 -1.05 11.07
N ILE A 268 16.59 -0.41 10.80
CA ILE A 268 17.67 -0.97 9.97
C ILE A 268 18.19 -2.28 10.56
N GLU A 269 18.42 -2.35 11.86
CA GLU A 269 18.86 -3.57 12.55
C GLU A 269 17.83 -4.71 12.41
N LEU A 270 16.56 -4.40 12.64
CA LEU A 270 15.47 -5.38 12.53
C LEU A 270 15.25 -5.86 11.10
N GLU A 271 15.30 -4.94 10.13
CA GLU A 271 15.16 -5.27 8.71
C GLU A 271 16.33 -6.15 8.23
N ARG A 272 17.55 -5.86 8.66
CA ARG A 272 18.75 -6.67 8.38
C ARG A 272 18.63 -8.11 8.87
N LYS A 273 17.93 -8.34 9.98
CA LYS A 273 17.68 -9.69 10.51
C LYS A 273 16.66 -10.47 9.67
N TYR A 274 15.76 -9.76 8.97
CA TYR A 274 14.73 -10.36 8.16
C TYR A 274 15.13 -10.51 6.67
N SER A 275 15.62 -9.43 6.08
CA SER A 275 15.93 -9.37 4.65
C SER A 275 17.42 -9.67 4.38
N ARG A 276 17.70 -10.09 3.14
CA ARG A 276 19.08 -10.24 2.64
C ARG A 276 19.50 -9.06 1.76
N LEU A 277 18.86 -7.92 1.96
CA LEU A 277 19.16 -6.71 1.19
C LEU A 277 20.52 -6.11 1.60
N PRO A 278 21.23 -5.43 0.68
CA PRO A 278 22.42 -4.65 1.01
C PRO A 278 22.11 -3.60 2.06
N ASP A 279 23.06 -3.35 2.95
CA ASP A 279 22.92 -2.35 4.04
C ASP A 279 22.58 -0.95 3.50
N ALA A 280 23.15 -0.55 2.37
CA ALA A 280 22.87 0.73 1.72
C ALA A 280 21.40 0.83 1.28
N VAL A 281 20.81 -0.25 0.74
CA VAL A 281 19.41 -0.32 0.35
C VAL A 281 18.50 -0.20 1.58
N ILE A 282 18.80 -0.96 2.65
CA ILE A 282 18.04 -0.90 3.91
C ILE A 282 18.11 0.52 4.49
N ALA A 283 19.31 1.10 4.58
CA ALA A 283 19.50 2.44 5.12
C ALA A 283 18.75 3.51 4.29
N MET A 284 18.78 3.41 2.97
CA MET A 284 18.07 4.32 2.07
C MET A 284 16.56 4.27 2.32
N GLN A 285 15.94 3.09 2.34
CA GLN A 285 14.50 2.99 2.54
C GLN A 285 14.09 3.47 3.94
N GLU A 286 14.81 3.10 5.00
CA GLU A 286 14.41 3.39 6.37
C GLU A 286 14.67 4.85 6.80
N ARG A 287 15.71 5.49 6.26
CA ARG A 287 16.04 6.88 6.62
C ARG A 287 15.39 7.89 5.69
N GLN A 288 15.35 7.62 4.39
CA GLN A 288 14.91 8.61 3.41
C GLN A 288 13.41 8.50 3.11
N PHE A 289 12.90 7.28 2.97
CA PHE A 289 11.55 7.08 2.44
C PHE A 289 10.53 6.74 3.52
N LEU A 290 10.67 5.66 4.25
CA LEU A 290 9.64 5.14 5.13
C LEU A 290 9.34 6.05 6.32
N LYS A 291 8.05 6.26 6.55
CA LYS A 291 7.49 7.02 7.67
C LYS A 291 6.45 6.17 8.36
N TYR A 292 6.63 5.95 9.64
CA TYR A 292 5.76 5.12 10.47
C TYR A 292 4.91 6.02 11.37
N ASP A 293 3.61 5.76 11.41
CA ASP A 293 2.69 6.42 12.35
C ASP A 293 1.44 5.55 12.54
N TYR A 294 1.04 5.32 13.79
CA TYR A 294 -0.19 4.59 14.10
C TYR A 294 -1.46 5.43 13.89
N ARG A 295 -1.34 6.77 13.80
CA ARG A 295 -2.47 7.63 13.51
C ARG A 295 -2.95 7.42 12.07
N THR A 296 -4.17 7.82 11.83
CA THR A 296 -4.78 7.69 10.49
C THR A 296 -5.06 9.06 9.92
N ASN A 297 -4.44 9.42 8.81
CA ASN A 297 -4.81 10.66 8.12
C ASN A 297 -6.12 10.45 7.34
N VAL A 298 -7.24 10.81 7.97
CA VAL A 298 -8.58 10.61 7.41
C VAL A 298 -8.80 11.45 6.15
N ALA A 299 -8.21 12.63 6.09
CA ALA A 299 -8.31 13.49 4.91
C ALA A 299 -7.68 12.82 3.68
N ASP A 300 -6.53 12.15 3.85
CA ASP A 300 -5.88 11.41 2.76
C ASP A 300 -6.72 10.22 2.29
N LEU A 301 -7.38 9.49 3.21
CA LEU A 301 -8.28 8.40 2.85
C LEU A 301 -9.50 8.88 2.04
N LYS A 302 -10.07 10.04 2.43
CA LYS A 302 -11.17 10.69 1.69
C LYS A 302 -10.70 11.19 0.32
N THR A 303 -9.52 11.77 0.25
CA THR A 303 -8.91 12.22 -1.02
C THR A 303 -8.71 11.03 -1.95
N MET A 304 -8.15 9.92 -1.47
CA MET A 304 -7.96 8.70 -2.26
C MET A 304 -9.28 8.19 -2.85
N ALA A 305 -10.38 8.22 -2.09
CA ALA A 305 -11.68 7.78 -2.58
C ALA A 305 -12.19 8.66 -3.76
N LYS A 306 -12.03 9.99 -3.65
CA LYS A 306 -12.36 10.93 -4.75
C LYS A 306 -11.50 10.69 -5.97
N GLU A 307 -10.21 10.58 -5.77
CA GLU A 307 -9.24 10.35 -6.81
C GLU A 307 -9.53 9.07 -7.60
N LEU A 308 -9.82 7.96 -6.92
CA LEU A 308 -10.18 6.70 -7.59
C LEU A 308 -11.48 6.83 -8.40
N ARG A 309 -12.41 7.67 -7.97
CA ARG A 309 -13.60 8.00 -8.77
C ARG A 309 -13.22 8.78 -10.03
N GLU A 310 -12.32 9.74 -9.92
CA GLU A 310 -11.83 10.52 -11.08
C GLU A 310 -11.09 9.65 -12.10
N LEU A 311 -10.37 8.61 -11.65
CA LEU A 311 -9.74 7.61 -12.52
C LEU A 311 -10.76 6.60 -13.10
N GLY A 312 -12.01 6.61 -12.64
CA GLY A 312 -13.04 5.65 -13.05
C GLY A 312 -12.82 4.24 -12.49
N TRP A 313 -12.01 4.10 -11.42
CA TRP A 313 -11.72 2.82 -10.78
C TRP A 313 -12.79 2.40 -9.77
N VAL A 314 -13.57 3.35 -9.28
CA VAL A 314 -14.77 3.12 -8.47
C VAL A 314 -15.98 3.80 -9.13
N LYS A 315 -17.18 3.28 -8.85
CA LYS A 315 -18.41 3.74 -9.51
C LYS A 315 -18.88 5.11 -9.04
N GLU A 316 -18.65 5.42 -7.76
CA GLU A 316 -19.12 6.64 -7.09
C GLU A 316 -18.00 7.23 -6.26
N ASP A 317 -18.16 8.48 -5.82
CA ASP A 317 -17.34 9.07 -4.76
C ASP A 317 -17.83 8.55 -3.40
N TYR A 318 -16.99 7.79 -2.73
CA TYR A 318 -17.28 7.21 -1.41
C TYR A 318 -16.62 7.99 -0.27
N SER A 319 -16.10 9.17 -0.51
CA SER A 319 -15.36 9.94 0.49
C SER A 319 -16.19 10.29 1.73
N ASP A 320 -17.49 10.47 1.58
CA ASP A 320 -18.45 10.71 2.66
C ASP A 320 -18.71 9.48 3.54
N ARG A 321 -18.37 8.28 3.06
CA ARG A 321 -18.54 7.02 3.79
C ARG A 321 -17.29 6.57 4.53
N VAL A 322 -16.14 7.18 4.28
CA VAL A 322 -14.84 6.78 4.87
C VAL A 322 -14.91 6.73 6.39
N ASP A 323 -15.53 7.72 7.03
CA ASP A 323 -15.64 7.79 8.50
C ASP A 323 -16.35 6.56 9.11
N LYS A 324 -17.29 5.94 8.36
CA LYS A 324 -18.00 4.73 8.82
C LYS A 324 -17.13 3.47 8.77
N TYR A 325 -16.00 3.54 8.07
CA TYR A 325 -15.03 2.45 7.92
C TYR A 325 -13.78 2.65 8.76
N ILE A 326 -13.78 3.63 9.67
CA ILE A 326 -12.70 3.87 10.63
C ILE A 326 -13.26 3.71 12.05
N ASP A 327 -12.55 2.96 12.89
CA ASP A 327 -12.88 2.81 14.31
C ASP A 327 -11.68 3.21 15.17
N PHE A 328 -11.75 4.39 15.76
CA PHE A 328 -10.74 4.90 16.68
C PHE A 328 -10.88 4.40 18.12
N THR A 329 -11.93 3.65 18.46
CA THR A 329 -12.21 3.24 19.85
C THR A 329 -11.02 2.55 20.50
N PHE A 330 -10.47 1.56 19.81
CA PHE A 330 -9.34 0.77 20.32
C PHE A 330 -8.05 1.58 20.37
N LEU A 331 -7.81 2.40 19.33
CA LEU A 331 -6.62 3.24 19.24
C LEU A 331 -6.64 4.36 20.29
N ALA A 332 -7.80 4.98 20.52
CA ALA A 332 -7.98 5.99 21.56
C ALA A 332 -7.70 5.39 22.94
N LYS A 333 -8.20 4.18 23.22
CA LYS A 333 -7.93 3.47 24.47
C LYS A 333 -6.46 3.08 24.64
N ALA A 334 -5.78 2.66 23.54
CA ALA A 334 -4.37 2.28 23.58
C ALA A 334 -3.42 3.46 23.78
N THR A 335 -3.82 4.66 23.34
CA THR A 335 -2.94 5.85 23.33
C THR A 335 -3.34 6.95 24.31
N GLY A 336 -4.55 6.92 24.85
CA GLY A 336 -5.12 8.01 25.66
C GLY A 336 -5.45 9.27 24.86
N ARG A 337 -5.44 9.21 23.52
CA ARG A 337 -5.69 10.35 22.62
C ARG A 337 -7.13 10.37 22.13
N SER A 338 -7.65 11.57 21.88
CA SER A 338 -8.97 11.74 21.26
C SER A 338 -8.97 11.31 19.79
N PRO A 339 -10.14 10.92 19.23
CA PRO A 339 -10.27 10.65 17.78
C PRO A 339 -9.76 11.80 16.90
N ALA A 340 -9.98 13.05 17.28
CA ALA A 340 -9.48 14.23 16.56
C ALA A 340 -7.94 14.26 16.48
N GLN A 341 -7.26 13.90 17.57
CA GLN A 341 -5.80 13.81 17.60
C GLN A 341 -5.25 12.60 16.83
N LEU A 342 -6.07 11.58 16.61
CA LEU A 342 -5.72 10.35 15.91
C LEU A 342 -6.04 10.40 14.41
N SER A 343 -6.83 11.40 13.97
CA SER A 343 -7.31 11.52 12.59
C SER A 343 -6.36 12.25 11.64
N THR A 344 -5.19 12.66 12.13
CA THR A 344 -4.16 13.37 11.33
C THR A 344 -2.74 13.10 11.83
N TRP A 345 -1.75 13.20 10.94
CA TRP A 345 -0.33 13.14 11.26
C TRP A 345 0.54 13.74 10.15
#